data_769aff9035cd3cb7ef6e8b238404af28
#
_entry.id   769aff9035cd3cb7ef6e8b238404af28
#
_cell.length_a   1.000
_cell.length_b   1.000
_cell.length_c   1.000
_cell.angle_alpha   90.00
_cell.angle_beta   90.00
_cell.angle_gamma   90.00
#
_symmetry.space_group_name_H-M   'P 1'
#
loop_
_entity.id
_entity.type
_entity.pdbx_description
1 polymer ?
#
loop_
_entity_poly.entity_id
_entity_poly.type
_entity_poly.pdbx_seq_one_letter_code
_entity_poly.pdbx_strand_id
1 'polypeptide(L)'
;MKAVFLPSDRAFIRYLEIPGDDPPLLWLHGWQCSSTGELLPAAVQPSLRARRSLLIDFLGHGYSDKPPDFAYSMQEHARTIVTVIDALGLDRCGLVGHSMGGGVAVLVAGARPTIVSLLIMAEGSLDAGGGQAFAGQTEAEFVERGFEDLLGGRSRDAVAEPAGLGAAHLGITRLVEPRALYREDVSMSNETTPSIRTLLSGLEVPRWYLMGELSDPEDLQADLDTMGVGWKVVPNTGHPMGLQNPAGFARMVADVVAESWRD
;
A
#
# COMPACT_ATOMS: atom_id res chain seq x y z
N MET A 1 -18.67 -3.83 -2.16
CA MET A 1 -17.53 -4.12 -3.05
C MET A 1 -17.91 -3.70 -4.46
N LYS A 2 -17.06 -2.90 -5.13
CA LYS A 2 -17.18 -2.48 -6.53
C LYS A 2 -16.01 -3.02 -7.34
N ALA A 3 -16.06 -2.90 -8.66
CA ALA A 3 -14.99 -3.38 -9.54
C ALA A 3 -14.82 -2.46 -10.75
N VAL A 4 -13.58 -2.36 -11.23
CA VAL A 4 -13.22 -1.77 -12.51
C VAL A 4 -12.66 -2.87 -13.39
N PHE A 5 -13.14 -2.98 -14.62
CA PHE A 5 -12.55 -3.89 -15.60
C PHE A 5 -11.30 -3.26 -16.21
N LEU A 6 -10.22 -4.00 -16.26
CA LEU A 6 -8.94 -3.61 -16.85
C LEU A 6 -8.80 -4.33 -18.20
N PRO A 7 -9.05 -3.66 -19.32
CA PRO A 7 -9.09 -4.33 -20.65
C PRO A 7 -7.76 -4.97 -21.03
N SER A 8 -6.65 -4.32 -20.73
CA SER A 8 -5.29 -4.82 -21.04
C SER A 8 -4.95 -6.13 -20.32
N ASP A 9 -5.48 -6.30 -19.12
CA ASP A 9 -5.19 -7.45 -18.25
C ASP A 9 -6.33 -8.50 -18.29
N ARG A 10 -7.47 -8.14 -18.91
CA ARG A 10 -8.70 -8.94 -18.97
C ARG A 10 -9.15 -9.38 -17.56
N ALA A 11 -9.02 -8.49 -16.59
CA ALA A 11 -9.23 -8.75 -15.18
C ALA A 11 -10.03 -7.64 -14.50
N PHE A 12 -10.69 -7.96 -13.41
CA PHE A 12 -11.35 -6.99 -12.54
C PHE A 12 -10.46 -6.67 -11.34
N ILE A 13 -10.14 -5.38 -11.16
CA ILE A 13 -9.63 -4.85 -9.91
C ILE A 13 -10.81 -4.44 -9.04
N ARG A 14 -10.78 -4.84 -7.76
CA ARG A 14 -11.89 -4.60 -6.83
C ARG A 14 -11.51 -3.61 -5.74
N TYR A 15 -12.49 -2.85 -5.32
CA TYR A 15 -12.34 -1.88 -4.23
C TYR A 15 -13.58 -1.80 -3.36
N LEU A 16 -13.36 -1.46 -2.09
CA LEU A 16 -14.42 -1.07 -1.17
C LEU A 16 -14.48 0.47 -1.15
N GLU A 17 -15.67 1.02 -1.35
CA GLU A 17 -15.90 2.45 -1.23
C GLU A 17 -16.61 2.76 0.09
N ILE A 18 -16.03 3.69 0.85
CA ILE A 18 -16.64 4.33 2.00
C ILE A 18 -17.10 5.71 1.54
N PRO A 19 -18.42 5.99 1.59
CA PRO A 19 -18.96 7.30 1.18
C PRO A 19 -18.40 8.44 2.04
N GLY A 20 -18.27 9.61 1.43
CA GLY A 20 -17.79 10.83 2.10
C GLY A 20 -17.57 11.95 1.09
N ASP A 21 -16.93 13.02 1.55
CA ASP A 21 -16.64 14.20 0.74
C ASP A 21 -15.45 13.97 -0.19
N ASP A 22 -15.55 14.50 -1.41
CA ASP A 22 -14.45 14.56 -2.37
C ASP A 22 -13.43 15.67 -1.99
N PRO A 23 -12.17 15.57 -2.43
CA PRO A 23 -11.60 14.49 -3.22
C PRO A 23 -11.39 13.23 -2.40
N PRO A 24 -11.50 12.02 -3.03
CA PRO A 24 -11.35 10.75 -2.32
C PRO A 24 -9.91 10.47 -1.93
N LEU A 25 -9.74 9.65 -0.88
CA LEU A 25 -8.48 8.97 -0.56
C LEU A 25 -8.49 7.57 -1.16
N LEU A 26 -7.48 7.24 -1.96
CA LEU A 26 -7.22 5.90 -2.48
C LEU A 26 -6.22 5.21 -1.57
N TRP A 27 -6.62 4.08 -1.00
CA TRP A 27 -5.81 3.29 -0.05
C TRP A 27 -5.19 2.09 -0.77
N LEU A 28 -3.86 2.01 -0.71
CA LEU A 28 -3.03 1.01 -1.39
C LEU A 28 -2.23 0.22 -0.36
N HIS A 29 -2.49 -1.08 -0.29
CA HIS A 29 -1.95 -1.98 0.74
C HIS A 29 -0.49 -2.38 0.52
N GLY A 30 0.10 -2.97 1.55
CA GLY A 30 1.43 -3.55 1.54
C GLY A 30 1.49 -4.95 0.89
N TRP A 31 2.71 -5.43 0.74
CA TRP A 31 2.97 -6.80 0.30
C TRP A 31 2.35 -7.83 1.25
N GLN A 32 1.88 -8.95 0.74
CA GLN A 32 1.16 -10.00 1.49
C GLN A 32 -0.20 -9.57 2.08
N CYS A 33 -0.70 -8.39 1.73
CA CYS A 33 -1.88 -7.80 2.33
C CYS A 33 -3.04 -7.60 1.32
N SER A 34 -4.08 -6.95 1.79
CA SER A 34 -5.15 -6.36 0.96
C SER A 34 -5.63 -5.09 1.65
N SER A 35 -6.08 -4.10 0.88
CA SER A 35 -6.56 -2.85 1.48
C SER A 35 -7.79 -3.08 2.37
N THR A 36 -8.66 -4.01 1.96
CA THR A 36 -9.84 -4.40 2.73
C THR A 36 -9.49 -5.14 4.02
N GLY A 37 -8.37 -5.85 4.10
CA GLY A 37 -7.93 -6.56 5.28
C GLY A 37 -7.07 -5.72 6.22
N GLU A 38 -6.16 -4.93 5.67
CA GLU A 38 -5.15 -4.19 6.44
C GLU A 38 -5.55 -2.76 6.78
N LEU A 39 -6.11 -2.02 5.80
CA LEU A 39 -6.30 -0.57 5.90
C LEU A 39 -7.74 -0.17 6.26
N LEU A 40 -8.71 -1.07 6.05
CA LEU A 40 -10.10 -0.82 6.40
C LEU A 40 -10.29 -0.44 7.88
N PRO A 41 -9.63 -1.08 8.87
CA PRO A 41 -9.76 -0.70 10.26
C PRO A 41 -9.41 0.77 10.52
N ALA A 42 -8.47 1.35 9.77
CA ALA A 42 -8.12 2.76 9.84
C ALA A 42 -9.10 3.64 9.05
N ALA A 43 -9.44 3.27 7.83
CA ALA A 43 -10.28 4.08 6.95
C ALA A 43 -11.70 4.32 7.51
N VAL A 44 -12.22 3.43 8.38
CA VAL A 44 -13.54 3.57 9.03
C VAL A 44 -13.51 4.36 10.33
N GLN A 45 -12.35 4.86 10.78
CA GLN A 45 -12.26 5.59 12.03
C GLN A 45 -13.01 6.94 11.98
N PRO A 46 -13.54 7.40 13.12
CA PRO A 46 -14.30 8.66 13.19
C PRO A 46 -13.56 9.88 12.65
N SER A 47 -12.21 9.93 12.77
CA SER A 47 -11.37 11.00 12.25
C SER A 47 -11.40 11.14 10.72
N LEU A 48 -11.74 10.07 10.00
CA LEU A 48 -11.84 10.03 8.54
C LEU A 48 -13.27 9.91 8.02
N ARG A 49 -14.28 9.91 8.91
CA ARG A 49 -15.69 9.66 8.56
C ARG A 49 -16.24 10.58 7.46
N ALA A 50 -15.77 11.82 7.39
CA ALA A 50 -16.20 12.76 6.38
C ALA A 50 -15.54 12.51 5.00
N ARG A 51 -14.45 11.74 4.94
CA ARG A 51 -13.69 11.54 3.71
C ARG A 51 -14.14 10.33 2.93
N ARG A 52 -14.43 10.53 1.65
CA ARG A 52 -14.62 9.42 0.71
C ARG A 52 -13.33 8.61 0.61
N SER A 53 -13.43 7.30 0.78
CA SER A 53 -12.27 6.41 0.75
C SER A 53 -12.51 5.25 -0.21
N LEU A 54 -11.51 4.94 -1.04
CA LEU A 54 -11.50 3.82 -1.96
C LEU A 54 -10.36 2.88 -1.54
N LEU A 55 -10.70 1.76 -0.93
CA LEU A 55 -9.73 0.74 -0.53
C LEU A 55 -9.58 -0.26 -1.66
N ILE A 56 -8.46 -0.19 -2.37
CA ILE A 56 -8.23 -0.95 -3.60
C ILE A 56 -7.36 -2.16 -3.29
N ASP A 57 -7.85 -3.36 -3.59
CA ASP A 57 -7.04 -4.57 -3.56
C ASP A 57 -6.31 -4.68 -4.91
N PHE A 58 -4.98 -4.74 -4.91
CA PHE A 58 -4.19 -4.96 -6.13
C PHE A 58 -4.59 -6.26 -6.83
N LEU A 59 -4.34 -6.38 -8.14
CA LEU A 59 -4.44 -7.68 -8.82
C LEU A 59 -3.56 -8.71 -8.08
N GLY A 60 -4.05 -9.94 -7.96
CA GLY A 60 -3.35 -10.97 -7.18
C GLY A 60 -3.70 -10.96 -5.68
N HIS A 61 -4.35 -9.93 -5.16
CA HIS A 61 -4.63 -9.75 -3.74
C HIS A 61 -6.11 -9.66 -3.43
N GLY A 62 -6.46 -10.03 -2.20
CA GLY A 62 -7.79 -9.86 -1.65
C GLY A 62 -8.89 -10.36 -2.57
N TYR A 63 -9.80 -9.49 -2.91
CA TYR A 63 -10.96 -9.79 -3.77
C TYR A 63 -10.74 -9.48 -5.25
N SER A 64 -9.60 -8.87 -5.64
CA SER A 64 -9.26 -8.63 -7.04
C SER A 64 -8.93 -9.92 -7.78
N ASP A 65 -9.08 -9.90 -9.11
CA ASP A 65 -8.73 -11.04 -9.94
C ASP A 65 -7.22 -11.34 -9.90
N LYS A 66 -6.86 -12.57 -10.26
CA LYS A 66 -5.51 -13.13 -10.12
C LYS A 66 -5.01 -13.63 -11.47
N PRO A 67 -4.82 -12.73 -12.48
CA PRO A 67 -4.44 -13.16 -13.82
C PRO A 67 -3.02 -13.73 -13.84
N PRO A 68 -2.82 -14.96 -14.35
CA PRO A 68 -1.54 -15.65 -14.26
C PRO A 68 -0.43 -14.99 -15.09
N ASP A 69 -0.81 -14.24 -16.13
CA ASP A 69 0.13 -13.57 -17.05
C ASP A 69 0.45 -12.14 -16.62
N PHE A 70 -0.15 -11.61 -15.55
CA PHE A 70 0.16 -10.29 -15.01
C PHE A 70 1.55 -10.29 -14.38
N ALA A 71 2.34 -9.23 -14.63
CA ALA A 71 3.73 -9.18 -14.17
C ALA A 71 3.90 -8.99 -12.68
N TYR A 72 2.87 -8.46 -11.98
CA TYR A 72 2.89 -8.18 -10.54
C TYR A 72 4.08 -7.33 -10.07
N SER A 73 4.61 -6.45 -10.93
CA SER A 73 5.62 -5.48 -10.54
C SER A 73 4.94 -4.23 -9.96
N MET A 74 5.69 -3.44 -9.17
CA MET A 74 5.20 -2.16 -8.65
C MET A 74 4.75 -1.22 -9.79
N GLN A 75 5.45 -1.22 -10.93
CA GLN A 75 5.11 -0.43 -12.10
C GLN A 75 3.77 -0.87 -12.72
N GLU A 76 3.55 -2.19 -12.82
CA GLU A 76 2.30 -2.71 -13.36
C GLU A 76 1.13 -2.47 -12.39
N HIS A 77 1.33 -2.59 -11.08
CA HIS A 77 0.33 -2.17 -10.11
C HIS A 77 0.01 -0.67 -10.25
N ALA A 78 1.02 0.19 -10.38
CA ALA A 78 0.79 1.62 -10.59
C ALA A 78 -0.01 1.88 -11.87
N ARG A 79 0.27 1.19 -12.99
CA ARG A 79 -0.50 1.27 -14.23
C ARG A 79 -1.98 0.89 -14.01
N THR A 80 -2.26 -0.16 -13.24
CA THR A 80 -3.64 -0.55 -12.94
C THR A 80 -4.36 0.49 -12.09
N ILE A 81 -3.71 1.10 -11.10
CA ILE A 81 -4.30 2.18 -10.29
C ILE A 81 -4.58 3.42 -11.14
N VAL A 82 -3.67 3.79 -12.05
CA VAL A 82 -3.92 4.87 -13.03
C VAL A 82 -5.18 4.57 -13.85
N THR A 83 -5.33 3.32 -14.33
CA THR A 83 -6.54 2.92 -15.07
C THR A 83 -7.81 3.01 -14.21
N VAL A 84 -7.72 2.70 -12.92
CA VAL A 84 -8.85 2.87 -11.98
C VAL A 84 -9.23 4.35 -11.81
N ILE A 85 -8.24 5.22 -11.63
CA ILE A 85 -8.44 6.69 -11.54
C ILE A 85 -9.16 7.20 -12.78
N ASP A 86 -8.67 6.83 -13.97
CA ASP A 86 -9.24 7.24 -15.25
C ASP A 86 -10.66 6.68 -15.46
N ALA A 87 -10.88 5.40 -15.15
CA ALA A 87 -12.19 4.74 -15.30
C ALA A 87 -13.26 5.28 -14.34
N LEU A 88 -12.84 5.77 -13.16
CA LEU A 88 -13.74 6.40 -12.20
C LEU A 88 -13.97 7.90 -12.46
N GLY A 89 -13.27 8.48 -13.45
CA GLY A 89 -13.36 9.90 -13.79
C GLY A 89 -12.94 10.81 -12.63
N LEU A 90 -11.90 10.43 -11.90
CA LEU A 90 -11.43 11.23 -10.78
C LEU A 90 -10.58 12.40 -11.29
N ASP A 91 -11.05 13.62 -11.06
CA ASP A 91 -10.30 14.83 -11.42
C ASP A 91 -9.26 15.21 -10.35
N ARG A 92 -9.45 14.74 -9.12
CA ARG A 92 -8.56 14.97 -7.98
C ARG A 92 -8.66 13.82 -6.98
N CYS A 93 -7.52 13.37 -6.43
CA CYS A 93 -7.50 12.38 -5.34
C CYS A 93 -6.26 12.54 -4.46
N GLY A 94 -6.30 11.93 -3.27
CA GLY A 94 -5.14 11.66 -2.43
C GLY A 94 -4.79 10.18 -2.46
N LEU A 95 -3.52 9.85 -2.30
CA LEU A 95 -3.04 8.47 -2.17
C LEU A 95 -2.55 8.22 -0.75
N VAL A 96 -2.95 7.10 -0.17
CA VAL A 96 -2.43 6.58 1.10
C VAL A 96 -1.88 5.19 0.82
N GLY A 97 -0.56 5.08 0.72
CA GLY A 97 0.12 3.83 0.39
C GLY A 97 0.92 3.29 1.56
N HIS A 98 0.68 2.03 1.94
CA HIS A 98 1.44 1.36 2.99
C HIS A 98 2.50 0.44 2.38
N SER A 99 3.73 0.48 2.92
CA SER A 99 4.83 -0.42 2.52
C SER A 99 5.05 -0.42 1.00
N MET A 100 4.95 -1.57 0.31
CA MET A 100 4.96 -1.68 -1.16
C MET A 100 3.97 -0.72 -1.81
N GLY A 101 2.76 -0.59 -1.26
CA GLY A 101 1.73 0.35 -1.74
C GLY A 101 2.18 1.81 -1.69
N GLY A 102 3.11 2.17 -0.80
CA GLY A 102 3.76 3.49 -0.76
C GLY A 102 4.61 3.73 -2.01
N GLY A 103 5.44 2.77 -2.39
CA GLY A 103 6.22 2.84 -3.64
C GLY A 103 5.32 2.91 -4.88
N VAL A 104 4.26 2.09 -4.92
CA VAL A 104 3.24 2.16 -5.99
C VAL A 104 2.57 3.54 -6.04
N ALA A 105 2.24 4.14 -4.88
CA ALA A 105 1.63 5.46 -4.79
C ALA A 105 2.55 6.56 -5.37
N VAL A 106 3.86 6.49 -5.14
CA VAL A 106 4.84 7.42 -5.74
C VAL A 106 4.83 7.31 -7.27
N LEU A 107 4.83 6.08 -7.80
CA LEU A 107 4.75 5.83 -9.26
C LEU A 107 3.46 6.39 -9.86
N VAL A 108 2.32 6.20 -9.19
CA VAL A 108 1.02 6.76 -9.61
C VAL A 108 1.05 8.29 -9.60
N ALA A 109 1.58 8.91 -8.53
CA ALA A 109 1.69 10.36 -8.42
C ALA A 109 2.57 10.95 -9.53
N GLY A 110 3.69 10.29 -9.85
CA GLY A 110 4.54 10.66 -10.99
C GLY A 110 3.85 10.53 -12.34
N ALA A 111 2.96 9.54 -12.52
CA ALA A 111 2.21 9.33 -13.76
C ALA A 111 0.97 10.25 -13.90
N ARG A 112 0.43 10.75 -12.81
CA ARG A 112 -0.79 11.60 -12.77
C ARG A 112 -0.60 12.82 -11.85
N PRO A 113 0.43 13.67 -12.08
CA PRO A 113 0.78 14.77 -11.19
C PRO A 113 -0.31 15.88 -11.10
N THR A 114 -1.20 15.96 -12.07
CA THR A 114 -2.32 16.91 -12.08
C THR A 114 -3.56 16.43 -11.35
N ILE A 115 -3.68 15.11 -11.12
CA ILE A 115 -4.84 14.47 -10.48
C ILE A 115 -4.52 14.13 -9.03
N VAL A 116 -3.33 13.58 -8.77
CA VAL A 116 -2.88 13.29 -7.40
C VAL A 116 -2.52 14.62 -6.73
N SER A 117 -3.29 15.01 -5.72
CA SER A 117 -3.13 16.28 -5.01
C SER A 117 -2.59 16.12 -3.59
N LEU A 118 -2.36 14.90 -3.16
CA LEU A 118 -1.77 14.54 -1.87
C LEU A 118 -1.20 13.12 -1.95
N LEU A 119 0.01 12.95 -1.44
CA LEU A 119 0.64 11.65 -1.29
C LEU A 119 1.00 11.41 0.18
N ILE A 120 0.52 10.31 0.75
CA ILE A 120 0.86 9.82 2.09
C ILE A 120 1.47 8.44 1.95
N MET A 121 2.74 8.31 2.30
CA MET A 121 3.42 7.02 2.44
C MET A 121 3.40 6.60 3.91
N ALA A 122 2.96 5.40 4.19
CA ALA A 122 2.99 4.81 5.52
C ALA A 122 4.01 3.66 5.52
N GLU A 123 5.18 3.83 6.15
CA GLU A 123 6.29 2.87 6.12
C GLU A 123 6.66 2.41 4.70
N GLY A 124 6.52 3.31 3.72
CA GLY A 124 6.73 2.99 2.31
C GLY A 124 8.20 2.79 1.96
N SER A 125 8.48 1.82 1.08
CA SER A 125 9.84 1.56 0.61
C SER A 125 10.35 2.71 -0.25
N LEU A 126 11.46 3.33 0.15
CA LEU A 126 12.14 4.40 -0.59
C LEU A 126 13.23 3.86 -1.51
N ASP A 127 13.86 2.78 -1.12
CA ASP A 127 15.00 2.18 -1.78
C ASP A 127 14.74 0.72 -2.15
N ALA A 128 15.45 0.21 -3.14
CA ALA A 128 15.46 -1.21 -3.46
C ALA A 128 16.07 -2.04 -2.32
N GLY A 129 15.67 -3.31 -2.22
CA GLY A 129 16.22 -4.23 -1.23
C GLY A 129 15.23 -4.71 -0.17
N GLY A 130 13.99 -4.18 -0.17
CA GLY A 130 12.91 -4.65 0.69
C GLY A 130 12.34 -6.01 0.30
N GLY A 131 12.64 -6.51 -0.91
CA GLY A 131 12.28 -7.85 -1.38
C GLY A 131 13.52 -8.72 -1.38
N GLN A 132 13.56 -9.82 -0.77
CA GLN A 132 14.53 -10.92 -0.82
C GLN A 132 14.03 -12.07 0.05
N ALA A 133 12.74 -12.03 0.38
CA ALA A 133 12.13 -13.02 1.25
C ALA A 133 12.23 -14.44 0.65
N PHE A 134 12.27 -14.53 -0.68
CA PHE A 134 12.31 -15.81 -1.40
C PHE A 134 13.63 -16.01 -2.16
N ALA A 135 14.70 -15.30 -1.76
CA ALA A 135 16.02 -15.45 -2.35
C ALA A 135 16.47 -16.93 -2.34
N GLY A 136 16.91 -17.43 -3.50
CA GLY A 136 17.35 -18.83 -3.65
C GLY A 136 16.24 -19.81 -4.05
N GLN A 137 14.98 -19.36 -4.18
CA GLN A 137 13.88 -20.14 -4.75
C GLN A 137 13.52 -19.63 -6.15
N THR A 138 13.09 -20.52 -7.02
CA THR A 138 12.42 -20.15 -8.28
C THR A 138 10.93 -19.91 -8.04
N GLU A 139 10.27 -19.17 -8.96
CA GLU A 139 8.81 -18.96 -8.91
C GLU A 139 8.06 -20.30 -8.83
N ALA A 140 8.49 -21.29 -9.59
CA ALA A 140 7.85 -22.62 -9.64
C ALA A 140 7.95 -23.32 -8.27
N GLU A 141 9.12 -23.32 -7.64
CA GLU A 141 9.32 -23.92 -6.31
C GLU A 141 8.52 -23.18 -5.23
N PHE A 142 8.46 -21.86 -5.30
CA PHE A 142 7.67 -21.07 -4.37
C PHE A 142 6.17 -21.36 -4.51
N VAL A 143 5.66 -21.41 -5.74
CA VAL A 143 4.23 -21.70 -6.02
C VAL A 143 3.89 -23.13 -5.60
N GLU A 144 4.78 -24.10 -5.82
CA GLU A 144 4.54 -25.52 -5.50
C GLU A 144 4.55 -25.80 -3.98
N ARG A 145 5.47 -25.16 -3.22
CA ARG A 145 5.68 -25.47 -1.79
C ARG A 145 5.94 -24.25 -0.92
N GLY A 146 6.70 -23.26 -1.41
CA GLY A 146 7.14 -22.14 -0.60
C GLY A 146 5.99 -21.31 -0.02
N PHE A 147 4.87 -21.22 -0.73
CA PHE A 147 3.69 -20.51 -0.23
C PHE A 147 3.04 -21.24 0.97
N GLU A 148 2.93 -22.58 0.92
CA GLU A 148 2.42 -23.34 2.06
C GLU A 148 3.36 -23.29 3.25
N ASP A 149 4.68 -23.27 3.02
CA ASP A 149 5.68 -23.09 4.07
C ASP A 149 5.57 -21.70 4.72
N LEU A 150 5.34 -20.66 3.92
CA LEU A 150 5.06 -19.31 4.41
C LEU A 150 3.82 -19.28 5.29
N LEU A 151 2.71 -19.85 4.83
CA LEU A 151 1.47 -19.93 5.61
C LEU A 151 1.64 -20.75 6.89
N GLY A 152 2.44 -21.82 6.84
CA GLY A 152 2.81 -22.62 8.01
C GLY A 152 3.61 -21.82 9.05
N GLY A 153 4.56 -20.99 8.61
CA GLY A 153 5.27 -20.03 9.44
C GLY A 153 4.32 -19.03 10.10
N ARG A 154 3.51 -18.34 9.30
CA ARG A 154 2.50 -17.39 9.76
C ARG A 154 1.49 -18.01 10.75
N SER A 155 1.13 -19.29 10.56
CA SER A 155 0.24 -19.98 11.49
C SER A 155 0.88 -20.16 12.87
N ARG A 156 2.17 -20.45 12.94
CA ARG A 156 2.90 -20.55 14.22
C ARG A 156 3.00 -19.19 14.90
N ASP A 157 3.30 -18.13 14.15
CA ASP A 157 3.37 -16.76 14.66
C ASP A 157 2.01 -16.31 15.18
N ALA A 158 0.93 -16.61 14.47
CA ALA A 158 -0.45 -16.28 14.87
C ALA A 158 -0.85 -16.92 16.21
N VAL A 159 -0.33 -18.10 16.51
CA VAL A 159 -0.57 -18.78 17.82
C VAL A 159 0.26 -18.13 18.94
N ALA A 160 1.45 -17.65 18.61
CA ALA A 160 2.37 -17.05 19.58
C ALA A 160 2.00 -15.60 19.95
N GLU A 161 1.22 -14.90 19.11
CA GLU A 161 0.94 -13.48 19.26
C GLU A 161 -0.39 -13.22 20.00
N PRO A 162 -0.34 -12.62 21.21
CA PRO A 162 -1.52 -12.51 22.07
C PRO A 162 -2.63 -11.59 21.54
N ALA A 163 -2.31 -10.67 20.66
CA ALA A 163 -3.22 -9.63 20.19
C ALA A 163 -4.07 -10.04 18.96
N GLY A 164 -3.92 -11.25 18.44
CA GLY A 164 -4.63 -11.72 17.24
C GLY A 164 -4.19 -11.09 15.93
N LEU A 165 -3.16 -10.24 15.93
CA LEU A 165 -2.62 -9.57 14.73
C LEU A 165 -2.06 -10.60 13.74
N GLY A 166 -1.33 -11.59 14.23
CA GLY A 166 -0.82 -12.68 13.41
C GLY A 166 -1.93 -13.49 12.74
N ALA A 167 -3.04 -13.73 13.43
CA ALA A 167 -4.22 -14.42 12.87
C ALA A 167 -4.89 -13.56 11.78
N ALA A 168 -5.01 -12.25 11.98
CA ALA A 168 -5.53 -11.33 10.97
C ALA A 168 -4.64 -11.33 9.73
N HIS A 169 -3.34 -11.20 9.91
CA HIS A 169 -2.35 -11.19 8.82
C HIS A 169 -2.36 -12.53 8.04
N LEU A 170 -2.38 -13.67 8.75
CA LEU A 170 -2.52 -14.99 8.13
C LEU A 170 -3.79 -15.08 7.27
N GLY A 171 -4.92 -14.60 7.79
CA GLY A 171 -6.20 -14.58 7.08
C GLY A 171 -6.12 -13.77 5.78
N ILE A 172 -5.44 -12.63 5.82
CA ILE A 172 -5.23 -11.75 4.66
C ILE A 172 -4.31 -12.42 3.63
N THR A 173 -3.17 -12.96 4.08
CA THR A 173 -2.17 -13.61 3.22
C THR A 173 -2.74 -14.80 2.45
N ARG A 174 -3.69 -15.54 3.03
CA ARG A 174 -4.39 -16.66 2.34
C ARG A 174 -5.20 -16.23 1.12
N LEU A 175 -5.53 -14.94 0.99
CA LEU A 175 -6.25 -14.39 -0.15
C LEU A 175 -5.31 -13.87 -1.25
N VAL A 176 -4.01 -14.11 -1.12
CA VAL A 176 -3.02 -13.65 -2.10
C VAL A 176 -2.65 -14.78 -3.07
N GLU A 177 -2.44 -14.43 -4.33
CA GLU A 177 -1.91 -15.33 -5.35
C GLU A 177 -0.42 -15.58 -5.10
N PRO A 178 0.05 -16.83 -5.00
CA PRO A 178 1.46 -17.12 -4.74
C PRO A 178 2.43 -16.49 -5.75
N ARG A 179 2.06 -16.47 -7.06
CA ARG A 179 2.88 -15.82 -8.09
C ARG A 179 3.00 -14.32 -7.88
N ALA A 180 1.92 -13.67 -7.41
CA ALA A 180 1.95 -12.25 -7.08
C ALA A 180 3.00 -11.98 -6.01
N LEU A 181 2.98 -12.73 -4.92
CA LEU A 181 3.96 -12.57 -3.83
C LEU A 181 5.40 -12.72 -4.31
N TYR A 182 5.67 -13.73 -5.13
CA TYR A 182 7.02 -13.96 -5.64
C TYR A 182 7.50 -12.83 -6.55
N ARG A 183 6.68 -12.45 -7.54
CA ARG A 183 7.04 -11.42 -8.51
C ARG A 183 7.15 -10.03 -7.89
N GLU A 184 6.34 -9.72 -6.92
CA GLU A 184 6.42 -8.50 -6.11
C GLU A 184 7.70 -8.45 -5.30
N ASP A 185 8.09 -9.55 -4.64
CA ASP A 185 9.36 -9.67 -3.93
C ASP A 185 10.55 -9.39 -4.84
N VAL A 186 10.56 -10.00 -6.02
CA VAL A 186 11.55 -9.72 -7.06
C VAL A 186 11.51 -8.25 -7.51
N SER A 187 10.32 -7.68 -7.69
CA SER A 187 10.16 -6.28 -8.11
C SER A 187 10.70 -5.31 -7.06
N MET A 188 10.43 -5.54 -5.78
CA MET A 188 10.92 -4.71 -4.68
C MET A 188 12.43 -4.84 -4.47
N SER A 189 13.03 -5.96 -4.87
CA SER A 189 14.48 -6.16 -4.83
C SER A 189 15.23 -5.34 -5.88
N ASN A 190 14.54 -4.93 -6.95
CA ASN A 190 15.11 -4.18 -8.05
C ASN A 190 14.75 -2.70 -7.94
N GLU A 191 15.74 -1.84 -8.19
CA GLU A 191 15.50 -0.41 -8.23
C GLU A 191 14.65 -0.03 -9.46
N THR A 192 13.66 0.82 -9.24
CA THR A 192 12.89 1.41 -10.34
C THR A 192 13.73 2.47 -11.08
N THR A 193 13.39 2.76 -12.33
CA THR A 193 14.06 3.81 -13.08
C THR A 193 13.03 4.82 -13.61
N PRO A 194 13.00 6.06 -13.08
CA PRO A 194 13.79 6.58 -11.94
C PRO A 194 13.51 5.86 -10.61
N SER A 195 14.41 5.96 -9.62
CA SER A 195 14.19 5.39 -8.29
C SER A 195 12.99 6.03 -7.59
N ILE A 196 12.37 5.30 -6.65
CA ILE A 196 11.24 5.82 -5.84
C ILE A 196 11.68 7.10 -5.11
N ARG A 197 12.89 7.10 -4.54
CA ARG A 197 13.48 8.27 -3.87
C ARG A 197 13.60 9.47 -4.81
N THR A 198 14.09 9.26 -6.02
CA THR A 198 14.21 10.33 -7.04
C THR A 198 12.85 10.87 -7.46
N LEU A 199 11.88 9.99 -7.71
CA LEU A 199 10.52 10.40 -8.05
C LEU A 199 9.87 11.19 -6.91
N LEU A 200 9.93 10.66 -5.68
CA LEU A 200 9.35 11.30 -4.50
C LEU A 200 9.92 12.71 -4.30
N SER A 201 11.24 12.86 -4.41
CA SER A 201 11.89 14.16 -4.28
C SER A 201 11.45 15.17 -5.36
N GLY A 202 11.14 14.70 -6.57
CA GLY A 202 10.71 15.52 -7.71
C GLY A 202 9.23 15.85 -7.76
N LEU A 203 8.39 15.27 -6.91
CA LEU A 203 6.96 15.58 -6.88
C LEU A 203 6.72 16.99 -6.30
N GLU A 204 5.84 17.75 -6.92
CA GLU A 204 5.44 19.09 -6.43
C GLU A 204 4.20 19.04 -5.50
N VAL A 205 3.50 17.88 -5.44
CA VAL A 205 2.32 17.73 -4.57
C VAL A 205 2.72 17.65 -3.10
N PRO A 206 1.85 18.05 -2.15
CA PRO A 206 2.04 17.75 -0.74
C PRO A 206 2.32 16.27 -0.54
N ARG A 207 3.46 15.97 0.06
CA ARG A 207 3.92 14.59 0.28
C ARG A 207 4.37 14.39 1.70
N TRP A 208 3.87 13.31 2.30
CA TRP A 208 4.06 13.00 3.71
C TRP A 208 4.49 11.55 3.88
N TYR A 209 5.31 11.33 4.90
CA TYR A 209 5.72 10.01 5.34
C TYR A 209 5.23 9.77 6.77
N LEU A 210 4.47 8.70 6.97
CA LEU A 210 4.05 8.25 8.30
C LEU A 210 4.92 7.06 8.70
N MET A 211 5.56 7.16 9.85
CA MET A 211 6.41 6.11 10.41
C MET A 211 5.87 5.65 11.76
N GLY A 212 6.04 4.38 12.07
CA GLY A 212 5.68 3.84 13.37
C GLY A 212 6.69 4.24 14.44
N GLU A 213 6.23 4.54 15.65
CA GLU A 213 7.09 4.87 16.79
C GLU A 213 8.10 3.75 17.11
N LEU A 214 7.73 2.50 16.83
CA LEU A 214 8.56 1.32 17.11
C LEU A 214 9.48 0.91 15.96
N SER A 215 9.50 1.66 14.86
CA SER A 215 10.32 1.39 13.66
C SER A 215 11.65 2.13 13.62
N ASP A 216 12.07 2.76 14.73
CA ASP A 216 13.32 3.53 14.87
C ASP A 216 13.54 4.56 13.74
N PRO A 217 12.80 5.65 13.75
CA PRO A 217 12.70 6.58 12.61
C PRO A 217 13.82 7.63 12.50
N GLU A 218 14.80 7.71 13.42
CA GLU A 218 15.69 8.88 13.54
C GLU A 218 16.53 9.14 12.27
N ASP A 219 17.12 8.12 11.69
CA ASP A 219 17.96 8.27 10.47
C ASP A 219 17.10 8.66 9.25
N LEU A 220 15.86 8.13 9.17
CA LEU A 220 14.96 8.40 8.06
C LEU A 220 14.43 9.84 8.06
N GLN A 221 14.24 10.45 9.24
CA GLN A 221 13.74 11.82 9.37
C GLN A 221 14.65 12.84 8.66
N ALA A 222 15.97 12.72 8.87
CA ALA A 222 16.94 13.61 8.22
C ALA A 222 16.91 13.49 6.68
N ASP A 223 16.71 12.28 6.17
CA ASP A 223 16.56 12.03 4.73
C ASP A 223 15.27 12.68 4.19
N LEU A 224 14.15 12.50 4.88
CA LEU A 224 12.86 13.08 4.50
C LEU A 224 12.90 14.62 4.49
N ASP A 225 13.54 15.22 5.49
CA ASP A 225 13.75 16.68 5.54
C ASP A 225 14.54 17.15 4.32
N THR A 226 15.62 16.44 3.96
CA THR A 226 16.44 16.76 2.77
C THR A 226 15.62 16.65 1.47
N MET A 227 14.70 15.70 1.39
CA MET A 227 13.80 15.53 0.24
C MET A 227 12.60 16.51 0.25
N GLY A 228 12.42 17.29 1.30
CA GLY A 228 11.27 18.17 1.47
C GLY A 228 9.95 17.40 1.64
N VAL A 229 10.01 16.24 2.26
CA VAL A 229 8.85 15.39 2.57
C VAL A 229 8.46 15.62 4.03
N GLY A 230 7.21 16.04 4.27
CA GLY A 230 6.69 16.13 5.64
C GLY A 230 6.61 14.74 6.29
N TRP A 231 6.76 14.66 7.61
CA TRP A 231 6.65 13.38 8.29
C TRP A 231 5.91 13.50 9.63
N LYS A 232 5.31 12.39 10.05
CA LYS A 232 4.65 12.24 11.36
C LYS A 232 4.89 10.83 11.89
N VAL A 233 4.87 10.70 13.22
CA VAL A 233 5.02 9.42 13.91
C VAL A 233 3.65 8.94 14.40
N VAL A 234 3.32 7.68 14.09
CA VAL A 234 2.12 7.01 14.57
C VAL A 234 2.46 6.29 15.88
N PRO A 235 1.87 6.69 17.01
CA PRO A 235 2.25 6.16 18.31
C PRO A 235 1.86 4.69 18.48
N ASN A 236 2.67 3.95 19.23
CA ASN A 236 2.46 2.54 19.58
C ASN A 236 2.30 1.63 18.35
N THR A 237 3.00 1.91 17.27
CA THR A 237 3.02 1.06 16.06
C THR A 237 4.44 0.84 15.57
N GLY A 238 4.64 -0.33 14.96
CA GLY A 238 5.70 -0.58 13.99
C GLY A 238 5.11 -0.62 12.59
N HIS A 239 5.69 -1.46 11.73
CA HIS A 239 5.33 -1.54 10.32
C HIS A 239 3.83 -1.77 10.02
N PRO A 240 3.09 -2.73 10.64
CA PRO A 240 1.66 -2.96 10.31
C PRO A 240 0.72 -1.99 11.05
N MET A 241 0.93 -0.68 10.90
CA MET A 241 0.23 0.35 11.68
C MET A 241 -1.29 0.34 11.51
N GLY A 242 -1.81 -0.05 10.35
CA GLY A 242 -3.24 -0.18 10.08
C GLY A 242 -3.93 -1.23 10.96
N LEU A 243 -3.19 -2.24 11.41
CA LEU A 243 -3.66 -3.29 12.30
C LEU A 243 -3.33 -3.01 13.77
N GLN A 244 -2.15 -2.46 14.06
CA GLN A 244 -1.68 -2.23 15.44
C GLN A 244 -2.38 -1.08 16.14
N ASN A 245 -2.52 0.07 15.46
CA ASN A 245 -3.21 1.24 15.99
C ASN A 245 -4.01 1.96 14.89
N PRO A 246 -5.12 1.38 14.42
CA PRO A 246 -5.91 1.95 13.33
C PRO A 246 -6.43 3.36 13.65
N ALA A 247 -6.76 3.65 14.91
CA ALA A 247 -7.23 4.97 15.34
C ALA A 247 -6.11 6.03 15.32
N GLY A 248 -4.91 5.67 15.75
CA GLY A 248 -3.73 6.54 15.69
C GLY A 248 -3.32 6.82 14.24
N PHE A 249 -3.25 5.79 13.42
CA PHE A 249 -2.94 5.92 12.00
C PHE A 249 -3.96 6.80 11.27
N ALA A 250 -5.26 6.54 11.46
CA ALA A 250 -6.32 7.34 10.86
C ALA A 250 -6.27 8.82 11.28
N ARG A 251 -5.89 9.11 12.53
CA ARG A 251 -5.73 10.48 13.03
C ARG A 251 -4.59 11.18 12.30
N MET A 252 -3.43 10.53 12.15
CA MET A 252 -2.32 11.13 11.42
C MET A 252 -2.66 11.38 9.94
N VAL A 253 -3.38 10.45 9.29
CA VAL A 253 -3.89 10.67 7.93
C VAL A 253 -4.84 11.88 7.88
N ALA A 254 -5.79 12.00 8.83
CA ALA A 254 -6.72 13.12 8.90
C ALA A 254 -6.01 14.45 9.13
N ASP A 255 -5.01 14.49 10.00
CA ASP A 255 -4.20 15.69 10.27
C ASP A 255 -3.44 16.13 9.00
N VAL A 256 -2.82 15.18 8.30
CA VAL A 256 -2.13 15.45 7.02
C VAL A 256 -3.10 15.99 5.96
N VAL A 257 -4.29 15.39 5.84
CA VAL A 257 -5.32 15.86 4.91
C VAL A 257 -5.73 17.29 5.23
N ALA A 258 -5.96 17.61 6.52
CA ALA A 258 -6.34 18.95 6.96
C ALA A 258 -5.21 19.99 6.76
N GLU A 259 -3.96 19.59 6.88
CA GLU A 259 -2.80 20.45 6.62
C GLU A 259 -2.59 20.70 5.12
N SER A 260 -2.86 19.69 4.27
CA SER A 260 -2.53 19.71 2.84
C SER A 260 -3.68 20.20 1.94
N TRP A 261 -4.93 19.96 2.32
CA TRP A 261 -6.12 20.36 1.59
C TRP A 261 -6.85 21.50 2.33
N ARG A 262 -6.11 22.58 2.61
CA ARG A 262 -6.72 23.81 3.09
C ARG A 262 -7.42 24.49 1.91
N ASP A 263 -8.69 24.81 2.08
CA ASP A 263 -9.48 25.62 1.14
C ASP A 263 -8.92 27.02 1.00
#